data_27e4d1606720b799c899ccffe2bbe237
#
_entry.id   27e4d1606720b799c899ccffe2bbe237
#
_cell.length_a   1.000
_cell.length_b   1.000
_cell.length_c   1.000
_cell.angle_alpha   90.00
_cell.angle_beta   90.00
_cell.angle_gamma   90.00
#
_symmetry.space_group_name_H-M   'P 1'
#
loop_
_entity.id
_entity.type
_entity.pdbx_description
1 polymer ?
#
loop_
_entity_poly.entity_id
_entity_poly.type
_entity_poly.pdbx_seq_one_letter_code
_entity_poly.pdbx_strand_id
1 'polypeptide(L)'
;MNLPSEINVDSVNEWLTRAIQDVSETMFGQAGYPAELSETGSPTEPSVVACIGIRGNCRLEVAMYFPLPLANRLASLSLDVPEAELDEKMTDDVAGEFSNMVVGAVKSRISDLEVACAMTVPRVVRCALGARDSERKIQAALAVIRGSAGPREGTAATAHRSVFRVGDGLLHVDLHL
;
A
#
# COMPACT_ATOMS: atom_id res chain seq x y z
N MET A 1 17.05 18.10 10.11
CA MET A 1 16.82 17.22 11.28
C MET A 1 17.07 15.81 10.76
N ASN A 2 18.04 15.09 11.32
CA ASN A 2 18.30 13.71 10.90
C ASN A 2 17.22 12.81 11.49
N LEU A 3 16.69 11.91 10.67
CA LEU A 3 15.79 10.85 11.15
C LEU A 3 16.54 9.98 12.16
N PRO A 4 15.87 9.47 13.21
CA PRO A 4 16.42 8.42 14.05
C PRO A 4 16.94 7.27 13.17
N SER A 5 18.08 6.69 13.55
CA SER A 5 18.71 5.57 12.82
C SER A 5 17.78 4.34 12.69
N GLU A 6 16.83 4.26 13.61
CA GLU A 6 15.80 3.22 13.65
C GLU A 6 14.77 3.33 12.50
N ILE A 7 14.63 4.51 11.87
CA ILE A 7 13.73 4.69 10.72
C ILE A 7 14.53 4.53 9.43
N ASN A 8 14.64 3.31 8.99
CA ASN A 8 15.28 2.93 7.73
C ASN A 8 14.37 1.94 6.95
N VAL A 9 14.75 1.59 5.74
CA VAL A 9 13.94 0.71 4.86
C VAL A 9 13.64 -0.62 5.52
N ASP A 10 14.62 -1.23 6.18
CA ASP A 10 14.48 -2.57 6.76
C ASP A 10 13.49 -2.56 7.93
N SER A 11 13.62 -1.59 8.87
CA SER A 11 12.71 -1.48 10.00
C SER A 11 11.28 -1.12 9.55
N VAL A 12 11.13 -0.23 8.58
CA VAL A 12 9.80 0.12 8.04
C VAL A 12 9.18 -1.09 7.34
N ASN A 13 9.96 -1.86 6.60
CA ASN A 13 9.48 -3.08 5.94
C ASN A 13 9.07 -4.15 6.97
N GLU A 14 9.79 -4.29 8.09
CA GLU A 14 9.39 -5.17 9.19
C GLU A 14 8.06 -4.72 9.81
N TRP A 15 7.89 -3.42 10.07
CA TRP A 15 6.64 -2.88 10.61
C TRP A 15 5.47 -3.05 9.63
N LEU A 16 5.70 -2.85 8.33
CA LEU A 16 4.72 -3.13 7.28
C LEU A 16 4.32 -4.60 7.27
N THR A 17 5.29 -5.49 7.36
CA THR A 17 5.05 -6.95 7.39
C THR A 17 4.12 -7.32 8.54
N ARG A 18 4.41 -6.87 9.75
CA ARG A 18 3.58 -7.13 10.92
C ARG A 18 2.19 -6.51 10.78
N ALA A 19 2.13 -5.26 10.31
CA ALA A 19 0.86 -4.58 10.10
C ALA A 19 -0.03 -5.28 9.06
N ILE A 20 0.55 -5.77 7.96
CA ILE A 20 -0.19 -6.52 6.94
C ILE A 20 -0.73 -7.83 7.52
N GLN A 21 0.07 -8.56 8.32
CA GLN A 21 -0.39 -9.77 9.00
C GLN A 21 -1.59 -9.49 9.90
N ASP A 22 -1.45 -8.54 10.83
CA ASP A 22 -2.46 -8.23 11.83
C ASP A 22 -3.75 -7.66 11.20
N VAL A 23 -3.61 -6.75 10.23
CA VAL A 23 -4.76 -6.12 9.56
C VAL A 23 -5.48 -7.12 8.65
N SER A 24 -4.75 -7.96 7.92
CA SER A 24 -5.36 -9.00 7.08
C SER A 24 -6.16 -9.99 7.93
N GLU A 25 -5.63 -10.40 9.07
CA GLU A 25 -6.35 -11.30 9.98
C GLU A 25 -7.59 -10.62 10.56
N THR A 26 -7.46 -9.35 10.97
CA THR A 26 -8.57 -8.59 11.55
C THR A 26 -9.69 -8.31 10.56
N MET A 27 -9.36 -7.90 9.33
CA MET A 27 -10.35 -7.51 8.32
C MET A 27 -10.94 -8.70 7.56
N PHE A 28 -10.15 -9.73 7.33
CA PHE A 28 -10.51 -10.79 6.39
C PHE A 28 -10.51 -12.19 7.01
N GLY A 29 -10.10 -12.33 8.28
CA GLY A 29 -9.91 -13.63 8.92
C GLY A 29 -8.78 -14.46 8.32
N GLN A 30 -7.86 -13.83 7.58
CA GLN A 30 -6.77 -14.48 6.86
C GLN A 30 -5.50 -13.66 7.05
N ALA A 31 -4.50 -14.22 7.73
CA ALA A 31 -3.22 -13.54 7.90
C ALA A 31 -2.46 -13.42 6.57
N GLY A 32 -1.82 -12.26 6.35
CA GLY A 32 -0.91 -12.04 5.22
C GLY A 32 0.51 -12.47 5.58
N TYR A 33 1.20 -13.19 4.70
CA TYR A 33 2.57 -13.65 4.91
C TYR A 33 3.50 -13.15 3.80
N PRO A 34 4.77 -12.80 4.11
CA PRO A 34 5.75 -12.51 3.08
C PRO A 34 5.85 -13.64 2.05
N ALA A 35 5.89 -13.28 0.77
CA ALA A 35 6.11 -14.18 -0.34
C ALA A 35 7.42 -13.86 -1.05
N GLU A 36 7.99 -14.83 -1.76
CA GLU A 36 9.23 -14.60 -2.50
C GLU A 36 8.97 -13.73 -3.74
N LEU A 37 9.87 -12.77 -4.00
CA LEU A 37 9.80 -11.91 -5.20
C LEU A 37 9.91 -12.70 -6.51
N SER A 38 10.51 -13.89 -6.49
CA SER A 38 10.62 -14.79 -7.63
C SER A 38 9.26 -15.35 -8.09
N GLU A 39 8.26 -15.39 -7.21
CA GLU A 39 6.90 -15.83 -7.55
C GLU A 39 6.12 -14.76 -8.33
N THR A 40 6.69 -13.56 -8.49
CA THR A 40 5.93 -12.40 -8.93
C THR A 40 6.64 -11.69 -10.08
N GLY A 41 6.08 -11.80 -11.26
CA GLY A 41 6.31 -10.79 -12.29
C GLY A 41 5.82 -9.40 -11.82
N SER A 42 6.21 -8.35 -12.53
CA SER A 42 5.59 -7.02 -12.37
C SER A 42 4.07 -7.17 -12.37
N PRO A 43 3.29 -6.42 -11.58
CA PRO A 43 1.83 -6.52 -11.59
C PRO A 43 1.32 -6.21 -13.01
N THR A 44 1.16 -7.28 -13.79
CA THR A 44 0.70 -7.21 -15.19
C THR A 44 -0.82 -7.32 -15.30
N GLU A 45 -1.48 -7.62 -14.19
CA GLU A 45 -2.92 -7.79 -14.11
C GLU A 45 -3.62 -6.47 -13.76
N PRO A 46 -4.88 -6.30 -14.21
CA PRO A 46 -5.72 -5.19 -13.74
C PRO A 46 -5.74 -5.17 -12.21
N SER A 47 -5.51 -4.01 -11.62
CA SER A 47 -5.34 -3.89 -10.18
C SER A 47 -6.02 -2.63 -9.63
N VAL A 48 -6.47 -2.71 -8.38
CA VAL A 48 -6.73 -1.56 -7.53
C VAL A 48 -5.44 -1.21 -6.83
N VAL A 49 -5.03 0.05 -6.87
CA VAL A 49 -3.80 0.52 -6.23
C VAL A 49 -4.15 1.61 -5.23
N ALA A 50 -3.86 1.36 -3.97
CA ALA A 50 -4.02 2.34 -2.91
C ALA A 50 -2.66 2.99 -2.57
N CYS A 51 -2.59 4.31 -2.73
CA CYS A 51 -1.41 5.11 -2.41
C CYS A 51 -1.68 5.92 -1.15
N ILE A 52 -0.76 5.90 -0.20
CA ILE A 52 -0.87 6.63 1.07
C ILE A 52 0.52 7.07 1.52
N GLY A 53 0.61 8.18 2.22
CA GLY A 53 1.89 8.70 2.71
C GLY A 53 1.88 9.10 4.17
N ILE A 54 3.06 9.19 4.74
CA ILE A 54 3.36 9.82 6.02
C ILE A 54 4.18 11.07 5.74
N ARG A 55 3.85 12.18 6.42
CA ARG A 55 4.49 13.48 6.26
C ARG A 55 4.79 14.10 7.61
N GLY A 56 5.78 14.96 7.64
CA GLY A 56 6.25 15.67 8.81
C GLY A 56 7.76 15.59 8.91
N ASN A 57 8.27 15.24 10.08
CA ASN A 57 9.70 15.02 10.28
C ASN A 57 10.19 13.69 9.66
N CYS A 58 9.27 12.80 9.27
CA CYS A 58 9.51 11.62 8.44
C CYS A 58 8.69 11.74 7.15
N ARG A 59 9.21 11.20 6.05
CA ARG A 59 8.48 11.06 4.79
C ARG A 59 8.51 9.62 4.35
N LEU A 60 7.34 9.08 4.07
CA LEU A 60 7.15 7.72 3.64
C LEU A 60 6.01 7.70 2.63
N GLU A 61 6.16 6.96 1.54
CA GLU A 61 5.10 6.71 0.57
C GLU A 61 4.95 5.22 0.37
N VAL A 62 3.73 4.75 0.38
CA VAL A 62 3.39 3.35 0.18
C VAL A 62 2.37 3.25 -0.93
N ALA A 63 2.62 2.37 -1.89
CA ALA A 63 1.65 1.97 -2.89
C ALA A 63 1.38 0.46 -2.73
N MET A 64 0.13 0.10 -2.50
CA MET A 64 -0.32 -1.29 -2.36
C MET A 64 -1.14 -1.68 -3.57
N TYR A 65 -0.72 -2.74 -4.26
CA TYR A 65 -1.32 -3.23 -5.49
C TYR A 65 -2.14 -4.49 -5.19
N PHE A 66 -3.43 -4.39 -5.38
CA PHE A 66 -4.38 -5.48 -5.23
C PHE A 66 -4.82 -5.92 -6.63
N PRO A 67 -4.35 -7.06 -7.17
CA PRO A 67 -4.95 -7.64 -8.38
C PRO A 67 -6.47 -7.73 -8.22
N LEU A 68 -7.24 -7.46 -9.27
CA LEU A 68 -8.70 -7.40 -9.17
C LEU A 68 -9.34 -8.64 -8.54
N PRO A 69 -8.89 -9.87 -8.84
CA PRO A 69 -9.44 -11.05 -8.17
C PRO A 69 -9.22 -11.01 -6.65
N LEU A 70 -8.02 -10.61 -6.21
CA LEU A 70 -7.73 -10.45 -4.78
C LEU A 70 -8.57 -9.32 -4.18
N ALA A 71 -8.63 -8.15 -4.83
CA ALA A 71 -9.38 -7.00 -4.33
C ALA A 71 -10.87 -7.34 -4.15
N ASN A 72 -11.51 -8.00 -5.12
CA ASN A 72 -12.90 -8.41 -5.04
C ASN A 72 -13.13 -9.43 -3.91
N ARG A 73 -12.25 -10.42 -3.79
CA ARG A 73 -12.34 -11.41 -2.71
C ARG A 73 -12.21 -10.78 -1.33
N LEU A 74 -11.25 -9.88 -1.13
CA LEU A 74 -11.07 -9.19 0.14
C LEU A 74 -12.26 -8.27 0.45
N ALA A 75 -12.84 -7.62 -0.55
CA ALA A 75 -14.05 -6.81 -0.37
C ALA A 75 -15.25 -7.69 0.00
N SER A 76 -15.43 -8.84 -0.66
CA SER A 76 -16.47 -9.81 -0.33
C SER A 76 -16.36 -10.29 1.13
N LEU A 77 -15.17 -10.65 1.58
CA LEU A 77 -14.91 -11.09 2.96
C LEU A 77 -15.16 -9.98 3.98
N SER A 78 -14.69 -8.76 3.69
CA SER A 78 -14.79 -7.63 4.62
C SER A 78 -16.22 -7.11 4.79
N LEU A 79 -17.00 -7.14 3.71
CA LEU A 79 -18.36 -6.60 3.68
C LEU A 79 -19.45 -7.66 3.90
N ASP A 80 -19.08 -8.94 3.93
CA ASP A 80 -20.01 -10.09 3.95
C ASP A 80 -21.02 -10.03 2.79
N VAL A 81 -20.52 -9.69 1.58
CA VAL A 81 -21.31 -9.55 0.35
C VAL A 81 -20.73 -10.46 -0.73
N PRO A 82 -21.58 -11.23 -1.48
CA PRO A 82 -21.09 -12.03 -2.59
C PRO A 82 -20.31 -11.20 -3.63
N GLU A 83 -19.23 -11.74 -4.20
CA GLU A 83 -18.41 -11.03 -5.19
C GLU A 83 -19.24 -10.51 -6.39
N ALA A 84 -20.32 -11.23 -6.78
CA ALA A 84 -21.19 -10.83 -7.87
C ALA A 84 -22.04 -9.58 -7.59
N GLU A 85 -22.15 -9.17 -6.32
CA GLU A 85 -22.91 -8.01 -5.87
C GLU A 85 -21.99 -6.80 -5.56
N LEU A 86 -20.68 -6.98 -5.65
CA LEU A 86 -19.71 -5.91 -5.43
C LEU A 86 -19.71 -4.91 -6.59
N ASP A 87 -19.73 -3.64 -6.28
CA ASP A 87 -19.39 -2.59 -7.22
C ASP A 87 -17.91 -2.14 -7.08
N GLU A 88 -17.47 -1.33 -8.04
CA GLU A 88 -16.10 -0.82 -8.04
C GLU A 88 -15.78 0.01 -6.80
N LYS A 89 -16.75 0.79 -6.31
CA LYS A 89 -16.57 1.65 -5.16
C LYS A 89 -16.36 0.85 -3.88
N MET A 90 -17.13 -0.22 -3.68
CA MET A 90 -16.97 -1.12 -2.53
C MET A 90 -15.57 -1.72 -2.48
N THR A 91 -15.08 -2.19 -3.63
CA THR A 91 -13.73 -2.74 -3.73
C THR A 91 -12.64 -1.70 -3.47
N ASP A 92 -12.81 -0.48 -4.01
CA ASP A 92 -11.87 0.63 -3.80
C ASP A 92 -11.86 1.10 -2.33
N ASP A 93 -13.03 1.19 -1.70
CA ASP A 93 -13.17 1.60 -0.30
C ASP A 93 -12.45 0.59 0.63
N VAL A 94 -12.61 -0.72 0.39
CA VAL A 94 -11.93 -1.77 1.19
C VAL A 94 -10.42 -1.74 0.99
N ALA A 95 -9.93 -1.58 -0.24
CA ALA A 95 -8.50 -1.46 -0.51
C ALA A 95 -7.90 -0.20 0.15
N GLY A 96 -8.63 0.91 0.12
CA GLY A 96 -8.27 2.15 0.78
C GLY A 96 -8.20 2.00 2.30
N GLU A 97 -9.22 1.39 2.91
CA GLU A 97 -9.28 1.19 4.36
C GLU A 97 -8.20 0.24 4.85
N PHE A 98 -7.99 -0.89 4.17
CA PHE A 98 -6.88 -1.80 4.48
C PHE A 98 -5.54 -1.07 4.49
N SER A 99 -5.25 -0.29 3.43
CA SER A 99 -4.00 0.46 3.31
C SER A 99 -3.88 1.53 4.40
N ASN A 100 -4.99 2.18 4.76
CA ASN A 100 -5.05 3.17 5.85
C ASN A 100 -4.71 2.54 7.19
N MET A 101 -5.24 1.37 7.51
CA MET A 101 -4.96 0.65 8.74
C MET A 101 -3.51 0.18 8.81
N VAL A 102 -2.98 -0.40 7.74
CA VAL A 102 -1.59 -0.87 7.67
C VAL A 102 -0.60 0.28 7.86
N VAL A 103 -0.76 1.37 7.11
CA VAL A 103 0.15 2.53 7.23
C VAL A 103 -0.07 3.28 8.55
N GLY A 104 -1.29 3.22 9.12
CA GLY A 104 -1.60 3.72 10.45
C GLY A 104 -0.81 3.00 11.55
N ALA A 105 -0.67 1.69 11.45
CA ALA A 105 0.15 0.90 12.37
C ALA A 105 1.64 1.27 12.25
N VAL A 106 2.16 1.46 11.03
CA VAL A 106 3.53 1.94 10.80
C VAL A 106 3.72 3.34 11.38
N LYS A 107 2.77 4.25 11.14
CA LYS A 107 2.80 5.61 11.71
C LYS A 107 2.86 5.60 13.24
N SER A 108 2.14 4.69 13.89
CA SER A 108 2.19 4.54 15.34
C SER A 108 3.60 4.17 15.81
N ARG A 109 4.29 3.24 15.15
CA ARG A 109 5.69 2.91 15.45
C ARG A 109 6.64 4.09 15.28
N ILE A 110 6.45 4.89 14.21
CA ILE A 110 7.23 6.12 14.01
C ILE A 110 6.96 7.12 15.15
N SER A 111 5.72 7.23 15.62
CA SER A 111 5.35 8.12 16.72
C SER A 111 5.91 7.67 18.06
N ASP A 112 6.04 6.36 18.29
CA ASP A 112 6.68 5.79 19.49
C ASP A 112 8.17 6.20 19.61
N LEU A 113 8.80 6.57 18.47
CA LEU A 113 10.15 7.13 18.41
C LEU A 113 10.17 8.68 18.54
N GLU A 114 9.09 9.28 19.02
CA GLU A 114 8.93 10.73 19.20
C GLU A 114 9.07 11.55 17.89
N VAL A 115 8.88 10.93 16.73
CA VAL A 115 8.92 11.59 15.43
C VAL A 115 7.54 12.13 15.06
N ALA A 116 7.40 13.44 15.05
CA ALA A 116 6.15 14.10 14.69
C ALA A 116 5.82 13.89 13.20
N CYS A 117 4.74 13.18 12.94
CA CYS A 117 4.28 12.90 11.59
C CYS A 117 2.76 12.71 11.52
N ALA A 118 2.20 12.90 10.34
CA ALA A 118 0.78 12.72 10.04
C ALA A 118 0.61 11.90 8.75
N MET A 119 -0.47 11.13 8.68
CA MET A 119 -0.86 10.41 7.46
C MET A 119 -1.61 11.31 6.50
N THR A 120 -1.48 11.01 5.22
CA THR A 120 -2.35 11.57 4.18
C THR A 120 -3.63 10.74 4.06
N VAL A 121 -4.64 11.28 3.39
CA VAL A 121 -5.80 10.48 2.97
C VAL A 121 -5.37 9.53 1.86
N PRO A 122 -5.77 8.26 1.88
CA PRO A 122 -5.50 7.31 0.81
C PRO A 122 -6.01 7.80 -0.55
N ARG A 123 -5.25 7.52 -1.60
CA ARG A 123 -5.64 7.73 -3.01
C ARG A 123 -5.73 6.39 -3.69
N VAL A 124 -6.93 6.00 -4.07
CA VAL A 124 -7.17 4.74 -4.77
C VAL A 124 -7.30 5.00 -6.26
N VAL A 125 -6.58 4.23 -7.08
CA VAL A 125 -6.62 4.31 -8.53
C VAL A 125 -6.77 2.91 -9.12
N ARG A 126 -7.53 2.80 -10.21
CA ARG A 126 -7.68 1.56 -10.97
C ARG A 126 -6.72 1.55 -12.14
N CYS A 127 -5.95 0.49 -12.22
CA CYS A 127 -4.97 0.24 -13.26
C CYS A 127 -5.47 -0.89 -14.17
N ALA A 128 -5.61 -0.60 -15.47
CA ALA A 128 -5.91 -1.60 -16.49
C ALA A 128 -4.62 -2.27 -16.99
N LEU A 129 -4.75 -3.33 -17.78
CA LEU A 129 -3.64 -3.91 -18.54
C LEU A 129 -2.98 -2.85 -19.44
N GLY A 130 -1.70 -2.58 -19.23
CA GLY A 130 -0.94 -1.63 -20.04
C GLY A 130 -0.09 -0.68 -19.18
N ALA A 131 1.21 -0.90 -19.16
CA ALA A 131 2.13 -0.33 -18.17
C ALA A 131 2.15 1.21 -18.10
N ARG A 132 2.03 1.92 -19.22
CA ARG A 132 2.28 3.38 -19.25
C ARG A 132 1.17 4.22 -18.61
N ASP A 133 -0.10 3.88 -18.82
CA ASP A 133 -1.21 4.62 -18.24
C ASP A 133 -1.36 4.35 -16.74
N SER A 134 -1.14 3.10 -16.33
CA SER A 134 -1.15 2.66 -14.94
C SER A 134 -0.05 3.36 -14.14
N GLU A 135 1.18 3.37 -14.65
CA GLU A 135 2.32 4.07 -14.05
C GLU A 135 2.01 5.57 -13.87
N ARG A 136 1.46 6.20 -14.92
CA ARG A 136 1.09 7.62 -14.87
C ARG A 136 0.03 7.92 -13.81
N LYS A 137 -0.98 7.06 -13.65
CA LYS A 137 -2.02 7.21 -12.62
C LYS A 137 -1.44 7.10 -11.21
N ILE A 138 -0.58 6.11 -10.98
CA ILE A 138 0.08 5.90 -9.69
C ILE A 138 1.00 7.09 -9.37
N GLN A 139 1.82 7.53 -10.31
CA GLN A 139 2.70 8.69 -10.11
C GLN A 139 1.90 9.98 -9.84
N ALA A 140 0.74 10.16 -10.50
CA ALA A 140 -0.15 11.29 -10.21
C ALA A 140 -0.73 11.20 -8.79
N ALA A 141 -1.14 10.01 -8.33
CA ALA A 141 -1.63 9.81 -6.97
C ALA A 141 -0.54 10.08 -5.92
N LEU A 142 0.67 9.57 -6.14
CA LEU A 142 1.83 9.81 -5.28
C LEU A 142 2.24 11.29 -5.27
N ALA A 143 2.16 12.00 -6.41
CA ALA A 143 2.45 13.43 -6.48
C ALA A 143 1.47 14.26 -5.61
N VAL A 144 0.18 13.91 -5.59
CA VAL A 144 -0.81 14.53 -4.70
C VAL A 144 -0.45 14.25 -3.23
N ILE A 145 -0.07 13.02 -2.92
CA ILE A 145 0.37 12.61 -1.59
C ILE A 145 1.61 13.40 -1.17
N ARG A 146 2.57 13.65 -2.06
CA ARG A 146 3.77 14.47 -1.79
C ARG A 146 3.45 15.94 -1.52
N GLY A 147 2.33 16.45 -2.00
CA GLY A 147 1.98 17.88 -1.87
C GLY A 147 2.91 18.80 -2.66
N SER A 148 3.64 18.27 -3.60
CA SER A 148 4.50 19.03 -4.50
C SER A 148 3.86 19.11 -5.87
N ALA A 149 3.72 20.30 -6.40
CA ALA A 149 3.42 20.52 -7.81
C ALA A 149 4.67 20.13 -8.62
N GLY A 150 4.69 18.92 -9.13
CA GLY A 150 5.68 18.47 -10.10
C GLY A 150 6.44 17.18 -9.73
N PRO A 151 6.80 16.38 -10.73
CA PRO A 151 7.73 15.28 -10.54
C PRO A 151 9.09 15.85 -10.11
N ARG A 152 9.72 15.30 -9.08
CA ARG A 152 11.12 15.54 -8.83
C ARG A 152 11.90 14.87 -9.98
N GLU A 153 12.37 15.64 -10.95
CA GLU A 153 13.42 15.20 -11.84
C GLU A 153 14.65 14.86 -10.97
N GLY A 154 15.08 13.62 -10.99
CA GLY A 154 16.41 13.23 -10.58
C GLY A 154 16.59 12.36 -9.35
N THR A 155 15.54 11.89 -8.68
CA THR A 155 15.68 10.77 -7.73
C THR A 155 14.53 9.80 -7.93
N ALA A 156 14.78 8.75 -8.72
CA ALA A 156 14.13 7.48 -8.48
C ALA A 156 14.59 7.05 -7.07
N ALA A 157 13.86 7.47 -6.03
CA ALA A 157 14.04 6.87 -4.73
C ALA A 157 13.85 5.38 -4.96
N THR A 158 14.84 4.58 -4.57
CA THR A 158 14.81 3.14 -4.76
C THR A 158 13.58 2.62 -4.06
N ALA A 159 12.55 2.25 -4.82
CA ALA A 159 11.38 1.63 -4.23
C ALA A 159 11.79 0.28 -3.68
N HIS A 160 11.57 0.06 -2.39
CA HIS A 160 11.68 -1.27 -1.84
C HIS A 160 10.36 -1.99 -2.12
N ARG A 161 10.43 -3.05 -2.92
CA ARG A 161 9.27 -3.88 -3.26
C ARG A 161 9.20 -5.09 -2.37
N SER A 162 8.05 -5.32 -1.77
CA SER A 162 7.71 -6.51 -1.00
C SER A 162 6.44 -7.13 -1.56
N VAL A 163 6.30 -8.43 -1.35
CA VAL A 163 5.12 -9.19 -1.78
C VAL A 163 4.59 -10.00 -0.62
N PHE A 164 3.29 -10.07 -0.50
CA PHE A 164 2.60 -10.78 0.57
C PHE A 164 1.53 -11.68 -0.02
N ARG A 165 1.46 -12.90 0.46
CA ARG A 165 0.35 -13.80 0.18
C ARG A 165 -0.77 -13.50 1.18
N VAL A 166 -1.94 -13.15 0.68
CA VAL A 166 -3.16 -12.97 1.47
C VAL A 166 -4.22 -13.91 0.89
N GLY A 167 -4.55 -14.95 1.63
CA GLY A 167 -5.31 -16.08 1.06
C GLY A 167 -4.55 -16.72 -0.10
N ASP A 168 -5.21 -16.82 -1.25
CA ASP A 168 -4.66 -17.36 -2.51
C ASP A 168 -4.09 -16.27 -3.43
N GLY A 169 -4.24 -14.99 -3.08
CA GLY A 169 -3.75 -13.87 -3.89
C GLY A 169 -2.43 -13.29 -3.40
N LEU A 170 -1.81 -12.50 -4.26
CA LEU A 170 -0.56 -11.79 -3.98
C LEU A 170 -0.78 -10.29 -3.95
N LEU A 171 -0.50 -9.68 -2.81
CA LEU A 171 -0.48 -8.25 -2.59
C LEU A 171 0.95 -7.74 -2.81
N HIS A 172 1.14 -6.79 -3.71
CA HIS A 172 2.43 -6.14 -3.90
C HIS A 172 2.47 -4.80 -3.18
N VAL A 173 3.60 -4.48 -2.59
CA VAL A 173 3.79 -3.23 -1.84
C VAL A 173 5.08 -2.56 -2.26
N ASP A 174 4.99 -1.34 -2.76
CA ASP A 174 6.12 -0.46 -3.04
C ASP A 174 6.25 0.57 -1.91
N LEU A 175 7.44 0.61 -1.31
CA LEU A 175 7.82 1.51 -0.24
C LEU A 175 8.88 2.50 -0.74
N HIS A 176 8.63 3.80 -0.55
CA HIS A 176 9.58 4.89 -0.82
C HIS A 176 9.82 5.68 0.48
N LEU A 177 11.07 5.84 0.85
CA LEU A 177 11.56 6.60 2.00
C LEU A 177 12.30 7.85 1.55
#